data_5f253f85e4510420e18f2066439f6b62
#
_entry.id   5f253f85e4510420e18f2066439f6b62
#
_cell.length_a   1.000
_cell.length_b   1.000
_cell.length_c   1.000
_cell.angle_alpha   90.00
_cell.angle_beta   90.00
_cell.angle_gamma   90.00
#
_symmetry.space_group_name_H-M   'P 1'
#
loop_
_entity.id
_entity.type
_entity.pdbx_description
1 polymer ?
#
loop_
_entity_poly.entity_id
_entity_poly.type
_entity_poly.pdbx_seq_one_letter_code
_entity_poly.pdbx_strand_id
1 'polypeptide(L)'
;MPPIFHRNLTIPELVQWALKLEKDSRLTARGALAVLSYAKTGRSPTDKRIVDTDDVHNNVDWGSVNIKLSEDSFARVKKLAKDFLDTCEHLFVVDCFAGHDERYRLKVRVITTRPYHALFMRSMLIVPKPEELARFGEPDYVIYNAGECKADPSIPGVTSTTCVALNFKTCEQVILGTEYAGEMKKGILTVMFELMPRMNHLCMHASANVGKRGDVTVFFGVSGTGKTTLSADPHRSLIGDDEHVWTDRGVFNIEGGCYAKAIGLNPKTEKEIYDAVRFGAVAENCVLEKTTGEIDFYDESICKNTRVAYPLSHIEGALSKAVAGHPKNIIFLTNDAFGVMPPVARLTSAQAMFWFVIGYTANVPGVEAGNTRTARPVFSSCFGGPFLVRHATFYGEQLADKMKQHNSRVWLLNTGYAGGRADRGAKRMPLRVTRAIIDAIHDGSLDQEEYEVYPGWGLHIPKHVANVPAHLLNPRKAWKDVKQFNDTSKELVEMFQQSFNARFAAKASQEMKSAVPRYVEVSRL
;
A
#
# COMPACT_ATOMS: atom_id res chain seq x y z
N MET A 1 -28.78 29.12 2.56
CA MET A 1 -29.11 28.74 1.18
C MET A 1 -28.63 27.30 1.01
N PRO A 2 -29.27 26.47 0.19
CA PRO A 2 -28.76 25.13 -0.06
C PRO A 2 -27.38 25.20 -0.75
N PRO A 3 -26.52 24.20 -0.56
CA PRO A 3 -25.20 24.16 -1.19
C PRO A 3 -25.26 24.20 -2.72
N ILE A 4 -24.27 24.84 -3.33
CA ILE A 4 -24.04 24.79 -4.78
C ILE A 4 -23.21 23.53 -5.07
N PHE A 5 -23.77 22.59 -5.82
CA PHE A 5 -23.10 21.34 -6.18
C PHE A 5 -22.28 21.50 -7.47
N HIS A 6 -20.97 21.33 -7.36
CA HIS A 6 -20.03 21.28 -8.49
C HIS A 6 -19.75 19.82 -8.83
N ARG A 7 -20.41 19.30 -9.87
CA ARG A 7 -20.37 17.88 -10.17
C ARG A 7 -19.46 17.55 -11.35
N ASN A 8 -18.54 16.62 -11.14
CA ASN A 8 -17.67 16.03 -12.16
C ASN A 8 -16.86 17.08 -12.94
N LEU A 9 -16.40 18.13 -12.25
CA LEU A 9 -15.59 19.18 -12.85
C LEU A 9 -14.30 18.60 -13.46
N THR A 10 -13.81 19.26 -14.50
CA THR A 10 -12.54 18.96 -15.14
C THR A 10 -11.34 19.33 -14.25
N ILE A 11 -10.15 18.81 -14.56
CA ILE A 11 -8.92 19.15 -13.84
C ILE A 11 -8.68 20.66 -13.77
N PRO A 12 -8.74 21.43 -14.90
CA PRO A 12 -8.56 22.87 -14.84
C PRO A 12 -9.57 23.59 -13.94
N GLU A 13 -10.85 23.20 -14.01
CA GLU A 13 -11.89 23.79 -13.16
C GLU A 13 -11.65 23.51 -11.66
N LEU A 14 -11.27 22.27 -11.31
CA LEU A 14 -10.95 21.91 -9.92
C LEU A 14 -9.72 22.67 -9.39
N VAL A 15 -8.70 22.85 -10.25
CA VAL A 15 -7.53 23.65 -9.91
C VAL A 15 -7.92 25.12 -9.68
N GLN A 16 -8.75 25.70 -10.55
CA GLN A 16 -9.24 27.08 -10.40
C GLN A 16 -10.03 27.25 -9.09
N TRP A 17 -10.92 26.30 -8.78
CA TRP A 17 -11.67 26.33 -7.54
C TRP A 17 -10.77 26.17 -6.30
N ALA A 18 -9.76 25.29 -6.35
CA ALA A 18 -8.80 25.15 -5.25
C ALA A 18 -8.04 26.46 -5.01
N LEU A 19 -7.50 27.08 -6.06
CA LEU A 19 -6.79 28.35 -5.95
C LEU A 19 -7.69 29.50 -5.46
N LYS A 20 -9.01 29.41 -5.66
CA LYS A 20 -9.97 30.41 -5.21
C LYS A 20 -10.38 30.22 -3.75
N LEU A 21 -10.63 28.99 -3.31
CA LEU A 21 -11.23 28.68 -2.01
C LEU A 21 -10.22 28.28 -0.93
N GLU A 22 -9.07 27.69 -1.32
CA GLU A 22 -8.10 27.15 -0.37
C GLU A 22 -6.91 28.11 -0.25
N LYS A 23 -6.80 28.82 0.89
CA LYS A 23 -5.83 29.93 1.11
C LYS A 23 -4.38 29.56 0.83
N ASP A 24 -3.99 28.33 1.16
CA ASP A 24 -2.60 27.86 1.08
C ASP A 24 -2.32 27.08 -0.20
N SER A 25 -3.32 26.98 -1.09
CA SER A 25 -3.12 26.30 -2.36
C SER A 25 -2.40 27.20 -3.37
N ARG A 26 -1.49 26.61 -4.13
CA ARG A 26 -0.74 27.27 -5.21
C ARG A 26 -0.28 26.27 -6.25
N LEU A 27 0.08 26.75 -7.42
CA LEU A 27 0.73 25.89 -8.42
C LEU A 27 2.24 25.83 -8.15
N THR A 28 2.80 24.63 -8.30
CA THR A 28 4.25 24.43 -8.39
C THR A 28 4.79 24.99 -9.71
N ALA A 29 6.10 25.15 -9.84
CA ALA A 29 6.73 25.56 -11.11
C ALA A 29 6.34 24.65 -12.30
N ARG A 30 6.03 23.38 -12.05
CA ARG A 30 5.60 22.40 -13.05
C ARG A 30 4.07 22.28 -13.18
N GLY A 31 3.32 23.12 -12.49
CA GLY A 31 1.86 23.21 -12.57
C GLY A 31 1.08 22.20 -11.72
N ALA A 32 1.73 21.37 -10.89
CA ALA A 32 1.02 20.57 -9.91
C ALA A 32 0.37 21.46 -8.83
N LEU A 33 -0.79 21.04 -8.30
CA LEU A 33 -1.48 21.77 -7.24
C LEU A 33 -0.87 21.41 -5.87
N ALA A 34 -0.17 22.35 -5.24
CA ALA A 34 0.32 22.21 -3.88
C ALA A 34 -0.78 22.62 -2.88
N VAL A 35 -1.01 21.78 -1.86
CA VAL A 35 -2.08 21.93 -0.86
C VAL A 35 -1.63 21.49 0.52
N LEU A 36 -2.32 21.95 1.56
CA LEU A 36 -2.15 21.50 2.94
C LEU A 36 -3.36 20.70 3.41
N SER A 37 -3.14 19.61 4.12
CA SER A 37 -4.17 18.85 4.82
C SER A 37 -4.30 19.26 6.31
N TYR A 38 -3.66 20.35 6.68
CA TYR A 38 -3.69 21.01 7.99
C TYR A 38 -3.38 20.09 9.18
N ALA A 39 -4.33 19.94 10.13
CA ALA A 39 -4.09 19.29 11.42
C ALA A 39 -3.64 17.82 11.33
N LYS A 40 -4.04 17.11 10.29
CA LYS A 40 -3.68 15.70 10.06
C LYS A 40 -2.93 15.59 8.74
N THR A 41 -1.66 15.26 8.81
CA THR A 41 -0.78 15.08 7.64
C THR A 41 -0.58 13.62 7.27
N GLY A 42 -1.41 12.73 7.82
CA GLY A 42 -1.41 11.30 7.57
C GLY A 42 -2.72 10.66 8.04
N ARG A 43 -2.89 9.37 7.74
CA ARG A 43 -4.05 8.61 8.18
C ARG A 43 -4.14 8.53 9.70
N SER A 44 -5.36 8.34 10.18
CA SER A 44 -5.69 8.16 11.60
C SER A 44 -6.21 6.74 11.85
N PRO A 45 -5.34 5.72 11.87
CA PRO A 45 -5.77 4.31 11.96
C PRO A 45 -6.50 3.98 13.26
N THR A 46 -6.21 4.69 14.35
CA THR A 46 -6.90 4.54 15.63
C THR A 46 -8.32 5.15 15.65
N ASP A 47 -8.64 5.97 14.65
CA ASP A 47 -9.96 6.61 14.48
C ASP A 47 -10.79 5.93 13.38
N LYS A 48 -10.25 4.88 12.73
CA LYS A 48 -11.01 4.05 11.79
C LYS A 48 -12.04 3.21 12.54
N ARG A 49 -13.26 3.19 12.03
CA ARG A 49 -14.40 2.42 12.57
C ARG A 49 -15.03 1.60 11.45
N ILE A 50 -15.41 0.38 11.77
CA ILE A 50 -16.26 -0.46 10.92
C ILE A 50 -17.58 -0.67 11.64
N VAL A 51 -18.68 -0.43 10.92
CA VAL A 51 -20.02 -0.62 11.49
C VAL A 51 -20.29 -2.10 11.65
N ASP A 52 -20.65 -2.49 12.87
CA ASP A 52 -20.95 -3.88 13.22
C ASP A 52 -22.41 -4.18 12.82
N THR A 53 -22.57 -4.80 11.66
CA THR A 53 -23.87 -5.21 11.10
C THR A 53 -23.93 -6.73 10.98
N ASP A 54 -25.14 -7.31 10.97
CA ASP A 54 -25.34 -8.75 10.99
C ASP A 54 -24.63 -9.49 9.83
N ASP A 55 -24.57 -8.86 8.65
CA ASP A 55 -23.95 -9.43 7.44
C ASP A 55 -22.43 -9.47 7.46
N VAL A 56 -21.78 -8.65 8.31
CA VAL A 56 -20.32 -8.60 8.40
C VAL A 56 -19.75 -9.04 9.75
N HIS A 57 -20.58 -9.12 10.78
CA HIS A 57 -20.17 -9.40 12.17
C HIS A 57 -19.19 -10.57 12.29
N ASN A 58 -19.49 -11.68 11.65
CA ASN A 58 -18.70 -12.91 11.72
C ASN A 58 -17.51 -12.94 10.77
N ASN A 59 -17.42 -12.00 9.83
CA ASN A 59 -16.38 -11.96 8.81
C ASN A 59 -15.24 -11.00 9.17
N VAL A 60 -15.53 -9.99 9.98
CA VAL A 60 -14.54 -8.98 10.36
C VAL A 60 -13.65 -9.50 11.49
N ASP A 61 -12.36 -9.33 11.33
CA ASP A 61 -11.37 -9.58 12.39
C ASP A 61 -11.33 -8.38 13.34
N TRP A 62 -12.25 -8.40 14.31
CA TRP A 62 -12.44 -7.31 15.26
C TRP A 62 -11.24 -7.14 16.20
N GLY A 63 -10.81 -5.90 16.44
CA GLY A 63 -9.69 -5.58 17.31
C GLY A 63 -9.18 -4.16 17.10
N SER A 64 -7.89 -3.94 17.36
CA SER A 64 -7.26 -2.62 17.24
C SER A 64 -7.20 -2.08 15.81
N VAL A 65 -7.30 -2.93 14.79
CA VAL A 65 -7.33 -2.53 13.37
C VAL A 65 -8.77 -2.26 12.92
N ASN A 66 -9.71 -3.15 13.24
CA ASN A 66 -11.11 -3.02 12.88
C ASN A 66 -11.92 -2.77 14.16
N ILE A 67 -12.03 -1.50 14.51
CA ILE A 67 -12.71 -1.07 15.73
C ILE A 67 -14.21 -0.96 15.44
N LYS A 68 -15.02 -1.58 16.29
CA LYS A 68 -16.48 -1.59 16.15
C LYS A 68 -17.12 -0.22 16.31
N LEU A 69 -18.15 0.03 15.52
CA LEU A 69 -19.10 1.12 15.69
C LEU A 69 -20.52 0.55 15.55
N SER A 70 -21.46 0.94 16.42
CA SER A 70 -22.84 0.50 16.26
C SER A 70 -23.54 1.20 15.09
N GLU A 71 -24.62 0.60 14.55
CA GLU A 71 -25.45 1.22 13.50
C GLU A 71 -26.04 2.56 13.97
N ASP A 72 -26.47 2.66 15.23
CA ASP A 72 -26.96 3.91 15.83
C ASP A 72 -25.88 5.00 15.90
N SER A 73 -24.69 4.66 16.38
CA SER A 73 -23.57 5.59 16.41
C SER A 73 -23.16 6.04 15.00
N PHE A 74 -23.17 5.12 14.02
CA PHE A 74 -22.92 5.48 12.63
C PHE A 74 -23.98 6.46 12.09
N ALA A 75 -25.26 6.24 12.39
CA ALA A 75 -26.33 7.16 11.98
C ALA A 75 -26.11 8.58 12.54
N ARG A 76 -25.66 8.69 13.80
CA ARG A 76 -25.30 9.98 14.42
C ARG A 76 -24.08 10.63 13.78
N VAL A 77 -23.00 9.86 13.52
CA VAL A 77 -21.80 10.34 12.82
C VAL A 77 -22.15 10.81 11.40
N LYS A 78 -22.95 10.04 10.67
CA LYS A 78 -23.42 10.40 9.33
C LYS A 78 -24.30 11.66 9.35
N LYS A 79 -25.20 11.76 10.32
CA LYS A 79 -26.04 12.96 10.48
C LYS A 79 -25.18 14.20 10.71
N LEU A 80 -24.20 14.13 11.61
CA LEU A 80 -23.27 15.23 11.87
C LEU A 80 -22.52 15.67 10.60
N ALA A 81 -22.03 14.73 9.82
CA ALA A 81 -21.37 15.02 8.54
C ALA A 81 -22.31 15.69 7.54
N LYS A 82 -23.53 15.17 7.38
CA LYS A 82 -24.51 15.72 6.44
C LYS A 82 -25.00 17.10 6.85
N ASP A 83 -25.32 17.30 8.13
CA ASP A 83 -25.72 18.61 8.67
C ASP A 83 -24.63 19.66 8.39
N PHE A 84 -23.33 19.30 8.56
CA PHE A 84 -22.22 20.18 8.24
C PHE A 84 -22.15 20.48 6.73
N LEU A 85 -22.18 19.45 5.89
CA LEU A 85 -22.14 19.60 4.43
C LEU A 85 -23.28 20.48 3.93
N ASP A 86 -24.47 20.37 4.49
CA ASP A 86 -25.65 21.17 4.13
C ASP A 86 -25.50 22.66 4.50
N THR A 87 -24.55 23.02 5.39
CA THR A 87 -24.24 24.43 5.72
C THR A 87 -23.19 25.04 4.80
N CYS A 88 -22.47 24.26 4.02
CA CYS A 88 -21.40 24.73 3.15
C CYS A 88 -21.97 25.43 1.91
N GLU A 89 -21.32 26.52 1.45
CA GLU A 89 -21.73 27.22 0.23
C GLU A 89 -21.46 26.39 -1.03
N HIS A 90 -20.32 25.68 -1.06
CA HIS A 90 -19.90 24.90 -2.21
C HIS A 90 -19.63 23.44 -1.80
N LEU A 91 -20.15 22.51 -2.58
CA LEU A 91 -19.82 21.08 -2.49
C LEU A 91 -19.31 20.54 -3.83
N PHE A 92 -18.23 19.76 -3.78
CA PHE A 92 -17.64 19.13 -4.94
C PHE A 92 -18.01 17.64 -4.96
N VAL A 93 -18.62 17.21 -6.06
CA VAL A 93 -19.08 15.83 -6.25
C VAL A 93 -18.32 15.20 -7.40
N VAL A 94 -17.72 14.03 -7.13
CA VAL A 94 -16.99 13.26 -8.13
C VAL A 94 -17.59 11.86 -8.23
N ASP A 95 -18.02 11.48 -9.42
CA ASP A 95 -18.46 10.13 -9.76
C ASP A 95 -17.32 9.43 -10.51
N CYS A 96 -16.81 8.33 -9.96
CA CYS A 96 -15.70 7.56 -10.52
C CYS A 96 -15.91 6.06 -10.35
N PHE A 97 -15.06 5.24 -10.98
CA PHE A 97 -15.03 3.81 -10.77
C PHE A 97 -13.80 3.40 -9.95
N ALA A 98 -13.97 2.46 -9.02
CA ALA A 98 -12.89 1.73 -8.39
C ALA A 98 -12.76 0.36 -9.05
N GLY A 99 -11.64 0.10 -9.72
CA GLY A 99 -11.36 -1.13 -10.46
C GLY A 99 -11.45 -0.98 -11.97
N HIS A 100 -10.38 -1.38 -12.66
CA HIS A 100 -10.29 -1.34 -14.13
C HIS A 100 -11.06 -2.46 -14.82
N ASP A 101 -11.35 -3.57 -14.13
CA ASP A 101 -12.20 -4.63 -14.69
C ASP A 101 -13.68 -4.28 -14.53
N GLU A 102 -14.35 -4.03 -15.63
CA GLU A 102 -15.76 -3.59 -15.69
C GLU A 102 -16.74 -4.51 -14.98
N ARG A 103 -16.39 -5.79 -14.79
CA ARG A 103 -17.23 -6.80 -14.11
C ARG A 103 -17.22 -6.66 -12.59
N TYR A 104 -16.17 -6.07 -12.04
CA TYR A 104 -15.92 -6.03 -10.60
C TYR A 104 -15.74 -4.60 -10.08
N ARG A 105 -15.79 -3.59 -10.96
CA ARG A 105 -15.64 -2.20 -10.59
C ARG A 105 -16.83 -1.67 -9.78
N LEU A 106 -16.57 -0.81 -8.81
CA LEU A 106 -17.59 -0.11 -8.05
C LEU A 106 -17.82 1.28 -8.61
N LYS A 107 -19.07 1.74 -8.67
CA LYS A 107 -19.45 3.13 -8.87
C LYS A 107 -19.31 3.86 -7.54
N VAL A 108 -18.36 4.78 -7.45
CA VAL A 108 -18.04 5.54 -6.24
C VAL A 108 -18.43 6.99 -6.43
N ARG A 109 -19.21 7.54 -5.49
CA ARG A 109 -19.50 8.97 -5.40
C ARG A 109 -18.79 9.57 -4.21
N VAL A 110 -18.01 10.61 -4.42
CA VAL A 110 -17.36 11.39 -3.37
C VAL A 110 -18.07 12.73 -3.27
N ILE A 111 -18.45 13.13 -2.06
CA ILE A 111 -19.02 14.45 -1.72
C ILE A 111 -18.08 15.09 -0.72
N THR A 112 -17.55 16.26 -1.06
CA THR A 112 -16.53 16.95 -0.25
C THR A 112 -16.65 18.47 -0.36
N THR A 113 -16.15 19.17 0.65
CA THR A 113 -16.09 20.64 0.68
C THR A 113 -14.88 21.20 -0.08
N ARG A 114 -13.79 20.39 -0.21
CA ARG A 114 -12.52 20.85 -0.74
C ARG A 114 -12.31 20.45 -2.19
N PRO A 115 -12.06 21.40 -3.12
CA PRO A 115 -11.80 21.10 -4.53
C PRO A 115 -10.59 20.17 -4.73
N TYR A 116 -9.53 20.29 -3.90
CA TYR A 116 -8.38 19.42 -4.03
C TYR A 116 -8.70 17.95 -3.70
N HIS A 117 -9.63 17.68 -2.78
CA HIS A 117 -10.13 16.33 -2.52
C HIS A 117 -10.81 15.73 -3.77
N ALA A 118 -11.61 16.53 -4.45
CA ALA A 118 -12.24 16.12 -5.71
C ALA A 118 -11.18 15.85 -6.80
N LEU A 119 -10.17 16.73 -6.95
CA LEU A 119 -9.05 16.52 -7.87
C LEU A 119 -8.24 15.27 -7.51
N PHE A 120 -7.95 15.07 -6.23
CA PHE A 120 -7.25 13.89 -5.74
C PHE A 120 -8.02 12.61 -6.10
N MET A 121 -9.32 12.53 -5.77
CA MET A 121 -10.11 11.32 -6.04
C MET A 121 -10.33 11.09 -7.54
N ARG A 122 -10.45 12.15 -8.32
CA ARG A 122 -10.46 12.07 -9.79
C ARG A 122 -9.15 11.50 -10.35
N SER A 123 -8.02 11.73 -9.68
CA SER A 123 -6.72 11.13 -10.05
C SER A 123 -6.56 9.72 -9.53
N MET A 124 -7.10 9.42 -8.34
CA MET A 124 -6.95 8.11 -7.69
C MET A 124 -7.93 7.06 -8.17
N LEU A 125 -9.09 7.45 -8.65
CA LEU A 125 -10.08 6.53 -9.20
C LEU A 125 -10.16 6.68 -10.73
N ILE A 126 -10.88 5.76 -11.36
CA ILE A 126 -11.03 5.74 -12.81
C ILE A 126 -12.16 6.69 -13.21
N VAL A 127 -11.82 7.71 -13.97
CA VAL A 127 -12.79 8.69 -14.48
C VAL A 127 -13.66 8.04 -15.54
N PRO A 128 -15.00 8.05 -15.40
CA PRO A 128 -15.90 7.54 -16.41
C PRO A 128 -15.77 8.34 -17.72
N LYS A 129 -15.92 7.66 -18.85
CA LYS A 129 -16.09 8.32 -20.14
C LYS A 129 -17.43 9.08 -20.16
N PRO A 130 -17.62 10.09 -21.05
CA PRO A 130 -18.85 10.86 -21.11
C PRO A 130 -20.13 9.99 -21.22
N GLU A 131 -20.09 8.93 -22.03
CA GLU A 131 -21.21 8.00 -22.20
C GLU A 131 -21.46 7.12 -20.97
N GLU A 132 -20.40 6.77 -20.21
CA GLU A 132 -20.52 6.03 -18.94
C GLU A 132 -21.06 6.96 -17.85
N LEU A 133 -20.60 8.21 -17.81
CA LEU A 133 -21.08 9.21 -16.86
C LEU A 133 -22.56 9.52 -17.06
N ALA A 134 -23.03 9.62 -18.31
CA ALA A 134 -24.45 9.83 -18.63
C ALA A 134 -25.34 8.67 -18.13
N ARG A 135 -24.77 7.47 -17.96
CA ARG A 135 -25.46 6.26 -17.47
C ARG A 135 -25.03 5.87 -16.06
N PHE A 136 -24.33 6.74 -15.34
CA PHE A 136 -23.74 6.39 -14.03
C PHE A 136 -24.83 5.98 -13.03
N GLY A 137 -25.94 6.71 -12.98
CA GLY A 137 -27.07 6.41 -12.09
C GLY A 137 -26.70 6.51 -10.61
N GLU A 138 -27.28 5.61 -9.80
CA GLU A 138 -26.95 5.54 -8.38
C GLU A 138 -25.56 4.91 -8.16
N PRO A 139 -24.75 5.46 -7.24
CA PRO A 139 -23.45 4.89 -6.87
C PRO A 139 -23.63 3.59 -6.09
N ASP A 140 -22.64 2.70 -6.23
CA ASP A 140 -22.56 1.49 -5.38
C ASP A 140 -21.96 1.83 -4.00
N TYR A 141 -21.19 2.94 -3.91
CA TYR A 141 -20.55 3.39 -2.67
C TYR A 141 -20.45 4.91 -2.60
N VAL A 142 -20.75 5.50 -1.44
CA VAL A 142 -20.71 6.95 -1.22
C VAL A 142 -19.71 7.31 -0.15
N ILE A 143 -18.86 8.30 -0.41
CA ILE A 143 -17.96 8.92 0.56
C ILE A 143 -18.46 10.31 0.91
N TYR A 144 -18.87 10.52 2.17
CA TYR A 144 -19.16 11.82 2.75
C TYR A 144 -17.89 12.33 3.45
N ASN A 145 -17.15 13.20 2.80
CA ASN A 145 -15.95 13.81 3.39
C ASN A 145 -16.28 15.20 3.94
N ALA A 146 -16.54 15.25 5.22
CA ALA A 146 -16.72 16.46 6.02
C ALA A 146 -15.50 16.67 6.95
N GLY A 147 -14.28 16.61 6.40
CA GLY A 147 -13.03 16.59 7.17
C GLY A 147 -12.81 17.79 8.07
N GLU A 148 -13.33 18.95 7.71
CA GLU A 148 -13.29 20.18 8.51
C GLU A 148 -14.21 20.13 9.73
N CYS A 149 -15.26 19.30 9.71
CA CYS A 149 -16.17 19.06 10.83
C CYS A 149 -15.52 18.09 11.83
N LYS A 150 -15.38 18.51 13.07
CA LYS A 150 -14.87 17.64 14.14
C LYS A 150 -15.89 16.57 14.50
N ALA A 151 -15.43 15.34 14.69
CA ALA A 151 -16.26 14.29 15.26
C ALA A 151 -16.59 14.59 16.74
N ASP A 152 -17.73 14.06 17.20
CA ASP A 152 -18.21 14.24 18.58
C ASP A 152 -17.85 13.00 19.42
N PRO A 153 -16.90 13.11 20.38
CA PRO A 153 -16.54 12.00 21.27
C PRO A 153 -17.65 11.56 22.24
N SER A 154 -18.76 12.30 22.34
CA SER A 154 -19.95 11.87 23.11
C SER A 154 -20.73 10.75 22.40
N ILE A 155 -20.47 10.51 21.10
CA ILE A 155 -21.06 9.40 20.35
C ILE A 155 -20.35 8.11 20.78
N PRO A 156 -21.07 7.08 21.26
CA PRO A 156 -20.44 5.83 21.67
C PRO A 156 -19.57 5.21 20.55
N GLY A 157 -18.33 4.85 20.88
CA GLY A 157 -17.36 4.29 19.93
C GLY A 157 -16.51 5.33 19.17
N VAL A 158 -16.84 6.63 19.25
CA VAL A 158 -16.00 7.73 18.79
C VAL A 158 -15.08 8.16 19.93
N THR A 159 -13.76 8.11 19.73
CA THR A 159 -12.78 8.31 20.82
C THR A 159 -11.97 9.59 20.71
N SER A 160 -12.09 10.31 19.61
CA SER A 160 -11.41 11.58 19.38
C SER A 160 -12.26 12.52 18.51
N THR A 161 -11.73 13.70 18.22
CA THR A 161 -12.35 14.64 17.27
C THR A 161 -12.21 14.22 15.80
N THR A 162 -11.67 13.03 15.55
CA THR A 162 -11.56 12.42 14.21
C THR A 162 -12.35 11.10 14.19
N CYS A 163 -13.08 10.85 13.11
CA CYS A 163 -13.76 9.57 12.88
C CYS A 163 -13.79 9.26 11.39
N VAL A 164 -13.29 8.07 11.05
CA VAL A 164 -13.36 7.52 9.68
C VAL A 164 -14.18 6.23 9.75
N ALA A 165 -15.47 6.33 9.50
CA ALA A 165 -16.44 5.26 9.68
C ALA A 165 -16.82 4.64 8.32
N LEU A 166 -16.73 3.31 8.21
CA LEU A 166 -17.11 2.54 7.03
C LEU A 166 -18.31 1.65 7.37
N ASN A 167 -19.36 1.75 6.60
CA ASN A 167 -20.55 0.89 6.69
C ASN A 167 -20.66 0.06 5.40
N PHE A 168 -20.39 -1.23 5.48
CA PHE A 168 -20.45 -2.12 4.31
C PHE A 168 -21.89 -2.50 3.92
N LYS A 169 -22.84 -2.44 4.86
CA LYS A 169 -24.26 -2.73 4.62
C LYS A 169 -24.94 -1.60 3.83
N THR A 170 -24.71 -0.34 4.24
CA THR A 170 -25.26 0.83 3.54
C THR A 170 -24.35 1.35 2.43
N CYS A 171 -23.18 0.74 2.26
CA CYS A 171 -22.17 1.12 1.26
C CYS A 171 -21.75 2.59 1.38
N GLU A 172 -21.35 3.01 2.59
CA GLU A 172 -21.02 4.40 2.88
C GLU A 172 -19.74 4.52 3.71
N GLN A 173 -19.00 5.60 3.46
CA GLN A 173 -17.92 6.07 4.31
C GLN A 173 -18.20 7.49 4.77
N VAL A 174 -17.96 7.77 6.04
CA VAL A 174 -18.03 9.11 6.62
C VAL A 174 -16.67 9.49 7.19
N ILE A 175 -16.17 10.67 6.84
CA ILE A 175 -14.88 11.21 7.29
C ILE A 175 -15.14 12.52 8.02
N LEU A 176 -14.72 12.59 9.28
CA LEU A 176 -14.79 13.76 10.16
C LEU A 176 -13.43 14.03 10.80
N GLY A 177 -13.07 15.30 10.98
CA GLY A 177 -11.92 15.77 11.75
C GLY A 177 -10.55 15.46 11.13
N THR A 178 -10.51 15.16 9.84
CA THR A 178 -9.27 15.00 9.07
C THR A 178 -9.49 15.42 7.62
N GLU A 179 -8.58 16.22 7.12
CA GLU A 179 -8.58 16.69 5.72
C GLU A 179 -7.51 15.99 4.88
N TYR A 180 -6.87 14.96 5.42
CA TYR A 180 -5.89 14.16 4.70
C TYR A 180 -6.58 13.29 3.63
N ALA A 181 -6.27 13.54 2.36
CA ALA A 181 -6.96 12.93 1.24
C ALA A 181 -6.83 11.39 1.19
N GLY A 182 -5.74 10.86 1.72
CA GLY A 182 -5.47 9.41 1.77
C GLY A 182 -6.50 8.58 2.56
N GLU A 183 -7.35 9.20 3.40
CA GLU A 183 -8.43 8.46 4.08
C GLU A 183 -9.51 7.99 3.10
N MET A 184 -9.86 8.80 2.09
CA MET A 184 -10.81 8.41 1.05
C MET A 184 -10.28 7.24 0.22
N LYS A 185 -9.04 7.37 -0.27
CA LYS A 185 -8.35 6.34 -1.06
C LYS A 185 -8.29 5.01 -0.32
N LYS A 186 -7.78 5.02 0.92
CA LYS A 186 -7.58 3.80 1.72
C LYS A 186 -8.89 3.24 2.28
N GLY A 187 -9.94 4.06 2.37
CA GLY A 187 -11.30 3.59 2.62
C GLY A 187 -11.78 2.67 1.50
N ILE A 188 -11.61 3.06 0.25
CA ILE A 188 -11.97 2.22 -0.91
C ILE A 188 -11.18 0.91 -0.92
N LEU A 189 -9.87 0.93 -0.63
CA LEU A 189 -9.09 -0.31 -0.50
C LEU A 189 -9.69 -1.24 0.58
N THR A 190 -10.06 -0.68 1.75
CA THR A 190 -10.70 -1.45 2.83
C THR A 190 -12.03 -2.06 2.38
N VAL A 191 -12.82 -1.31 1.60
CA VAL A 191 -14.07 -1.82 0.99
C VAL A 191 -13.78 -2.98 0.04
N MET A 192 -12.76 -2.86 -0.81
CA MET A 192 -12.37 -3.93 -1.73
C MET A 192 -11.84 -5.17 -0.99
N PHE A 193 -11.16 -5.00 0.16
CA PHE A 193 -10.74 -6.10 1.04
C PHE A 193 -11.93 -6.84 1.69
N GLU A 194 -13.10 -6.24 1.73
CA GLU A 194 -14.33 -6.91 2.17
C GLU A 194 -15.11 -7.52 0.99
N LEU A 195 -15.28 -6.78 -0.09
CA LEU A 195 -16.15 -7.19 -1.21
C LEU A 195 -15.54 -8.27 -2.09
N MET A 196 -14.26 -8.15 -2.47
CA MET A 196 -13.62 -9.07 -3.39
C MET A 196 -13.53 -10.51 -2.84
N PRO A 197 -13.19 -10.73 -1.56
CA PRO A 197 -13.23 -12.07 -0.97
C PRO A 197 -14.60 -12.74 -0.97
N ARG A 198 -15.71 -11.99 -0.92
CA ARG A 198 -17.07 -12.55 -1.05
C ARG A 198 -17.28 -13.26 -2.41
N MET A 199 -16.54 -12.83 -3.43
CA MET A 199 -16.54 -13.40 -4.78
C MET A 199 -15.34 -14.33 -5.03
N ASN A 200 -14.64 -14.76 -3.98
CA ASN A 200 -13.44 -15.59 -4.04
C ASN A 200 -12.28 -14.96 -4.84
N HIS A 201 -12.16 -13.63 -4.78
CA HIS A 201 -11.07 -12.86 -5.38
C HIS A 201 -10.13 -12.32 -4.31
N LEU A 202 -8.82 -12.35 -4.59
CA LEU A 202 -7.81 -11.86 -3.65
C LEU A 202 -7.55 -10.36 -3.86
N CYS A 203 -7.95 -9.55 -2.89
CA CYS A 203 -7.57 -8.15 -2.83
C CYS A 203 -6.15 -8.02 -2.26
N MET A 204 -5.32 -7.14 -2.84
CA MET A 204 -3.90 -7.06 -2.58
C MET A 204 -3.43 -5.60 -2.41
N HIS A 205 -2.71 -5.33 -1.32
CA HIS A 205 -1.89 -4.13 -1.19
C HIS A 205 -0.52 -4.41 -1.82
N ALA A 206 -0.45 -4.27 -3.13
CA ALA A 206 0.69 -4.66 -3.93
C ALA A 206 0.78 -3.81 -5.20
N SER A 207 1.99 -3.61 -5.74
CA SER A 207 2.18 -3.10 -7.09
C SER A 207 2.25 -4.25 -8.10
N ALA A 208 2.00 -3.95 -9.38
CA ALA A 208 2.08 -4.95 -10.44
C ALA A 208 2.56 -4.36 -11.76
N ASN A 209 3.32 -5.15 -12.50
CA ASN A 209 3.73 -4.84 -13.87
C ASN A 209 3.61 -6.07 -14.79
N VAL A 210 3.67 -5.84 -16.08
CA VAL A 210 3.61 -6.89 -17.10
C VAL A 210 4.72 -6.73 -18.12
N GLY A 211 5.41 -7.81 -18.42
CA GLY A 211 6.43 -7.87 -19.45
C GLY A 211 5.85 -8.00 -20.85
N LYS A 212 6.69 -7.80 -21.87
CA LYS A 212 6.30 -7.88 -23.29
C LYS A 212 5.72 -9.24 -23.70
N ARG A 213 6.02 -10.32 -22.96
CA ARG A 213 5.48 -11.66 -23.17
C ARG A 213 4.17 -11.94 -22.44
N GLY A 214 3.59 -10.90 -21.78
CA GLY A 214 2.38 -11.03 -20.98
C GLY A 214 2.62 -11.61 -19.57
N ASP A 215 3.87 -11.77 -19.18
CA ASP A 215 4.28 -12.28 -17.87
C ASP A 215 4.06 -11.20 -16.80
N VAL A 216 3.09 -11.41 -15.94
CA VAL A 216 2.76 -10.50 -14.85
C VAL A 216 3.62 -10.79 -13.63
N THR A 217 4.11 -9.75 -12.98
CA THR A 217 4.76 -9.80 -11.66
C THR A 217 4.02 -8.91 -10.67
N VAL A 218 3.72 -9.45 -9.49
CA VAL A 218 3.11 -8.73 -8.37
C VAL A 218 4.14 -8.56 -7.25
N PHE A 219 4.26 -7.34 -6.73
CA PHE A 219 5.21 -6.99 -5.67
C PHE A 219 4.44 -6.59 -4.41
N PHE A 220 4.54 -7.39 -3.38
CA PHE A 220 4.07 -7.03 -2.04
C PHE A 220 5.19 -6.38 -1.25
N GLY A 221 4.85 -5.37 -0.45
CA GLY A 221 5.80 -4.71 0.42
C GLY A 221 5.16 -3.53 1.14
N VAL A 222 5.64 -3.24 2.34
CA VAL A 222 5.24 -2.03 3.06
C VAL A 222 6.00 -0.81 2.54
N SER A 223 5.61 0.38 2.98
CA SER A 223 6.32 1.62 2.62
C SER A 223 7.83 1.51 2.93
N GLY A 224 8.69 1.98 2.03
CA GLY A 224 10.15 1.97 2.19
C GLY A 224 10.87 0.68 1.76
N THR A 225 10.15 -0.39 1.41
CA THR A 225 10.77 -1.62 0.88
C THR A 225 11.15 -1.54 -0.59
N GLY A 226 10.72 -0.49 -1.31
CA GLY A 226 11.02 -0.27 -2.72
C GLY A 226 9.92 -0.73 -3.68
N LYS A 227 8.68 -0.99 -3.20
CA LYS A 227 7.56 -1.47 -4.02
C LYS A 227 7.37 -0.66 -5.31
N THR A 228 7.14 0.64 -5.20
CA THR A 228 6.95 1.54 -6.34
C THR A 228 8.18 1.61 -7.25
N THR A 229 9.38 1.79 -6.66
CA THR A 229 10.64 1.90 -7.41
C THR A 229 10.98 0.63 -8.21
N LEU A 230 10.66 -0.56 -7.66
CA LEU A 230 11.01 -1.84 -8.29
C LEU A 230 9.97 -2.31 -9.29
N SER A 231 8.71 -1.91 -9.14
CA SER A 231 7.66 -2.18 -10.13
C SER A 231 7.71 -1.24 -11.33
N ALA A 232 8.27 -0.04 -11.18
CA ALA A 232 8.58 0.87 -12.26
C ALA A 232 9.87 0.39 -12.97
N ASP A 233 9.69 -0.27 -14.11
CA ASP A 233 10.75 -0.84 -14.94
C ASP A 233 10.56 -0.35 -16.38
N PRO A 234 11.57 0.28 -17.02
CA PRO A 234 11.43 0.81 -18.38
C PRO A 234 11.17 -0.27 -19.44
N HIS A 235 11.42 -1.53 -19.13
CA HIS A 235 11.18 -2.66 -20.04
C HIS A 235 9.85 -3.38 -19.80
N ARG A 236 9.07 -2.94 -18.81
CA ARG A 236 7.78 -3.54 -18.43
C ARG A 236 6.72 -2.46 -18.30
N SER A 237 5.48 -2.78 -18.60
CA SER A 237 4.37 -1.86 -18.45
C SER A 237 3.81 -1.91 -17.03
N LEU A 238 3.68 -0.76 -16.39
CA LEU A 238 3.06 -0.64 -15.06
C LEU A 238 1.56 -0.92 -15.17
N ILE A 239 1.05 -1.84 -14.34
CA ILE A 239 -0.39 -2.06 -14.16
C ILE A 239 -0.90 -1.11 -13.05
N GLY A 240 -0.15 -1.00 -11.96
CA GLY A 240 -0.39 -0.07 -10.86
C GLY A 240 0.66 -0.21 -9.77
N ASP A 241 0.74 0.79 -8.89
CA ASP A 241 1.82 0.88 -7.90
C ASP A 241 1.42 0.44 -6.48
N ASP A 242 0.11 0.24 -6.18
CA ASP A 242 -0.31 0.07 -4.79
C ASP A 242 -1.46 -0.93 -4.55
N GLU A 243 -2.52 -0.95 -5.36
CA GLU A 243 -3.79 -1.62 -5.03
C GLU A 243 -4.33 -2.46 -6.20
N HIS A 244 -4.41 -3.78 -6.03
CA HIS A 244 -4.83 -4.72 -7.07
C HIS A 244 -5.79 -5.78 -6.55
N VAL A 245 -6.53 -6.40 -7.48
CA VAL A 245 -7.32 -7.61 -7.23
C VAL A 245 -6.87 -8.71 -8.17
N TRP A 246 -6.67 -9.91 -7.64
CA TRP A 246 -6.42 -11.11 -8.42
C TRP A 246 -7.70 -11.96 -8.51
N THR A 247 -8.30 -11.96 -9.68
CA THR A 247 -9.55 -12.67 -10.00
C THR A 247 -9.26 -14.04 -10.61
N ASP A 248 -10.32 -14.67 -11.15
CA ASP A 248 -10.26 -15.88 -11.98
C ASP A 248 -9.74 -15.64 -13.42
N ARG A 249 -9.56 -14.37 -13.82
CA ARG A 249 -9.08 -13.99 -15.16
C ARG A 249 -7.76 -13.25 -15.17
N GLY A 250 -7.17 -13.03 -14.01
CA GLY A 250 -5.93 -12.28 -13.87
C GLY A 250 -6.05 -11.14 -12.86
N VAL A 251 -5.18 -10.17 -12.97
CA VAL A 251 -5.11 -9.01 -12.07
C VAL A 251 -5.68 -7.77 -12.71
N PHE A 252 -6.30 -6.92 -11.89
CA PHE A 252 -6.63 -5.56 -12.27
C PHE A 252 -6.23 -4.57 -11.18
N ASN A 253 -5.90 -3.34 -11.58
CA ASN A 253 -5.66 -2.23 -10.68
C ASN A 253 -7.01 -1.65 -10.20
N ILE A 254 -7.13 -1.41 -8.90
CA ILE A 254 -8.29 -0.73 -8.29
C ILE A 254 -8.30 0.75 -8.66
N GLU A 255 -7.12 1.34 -8.87
CA GLU A 255 -6.89 2.78 -8.95
C GLU A 255 -6.67 3.29 -10.37
N GLY A 256 -7.00 4.56 -10.58
CA GLY A 256 -6.70 5.31 -11.82
C GLY A 256 -5.39 6.10 -11.77
N GLY A 257 -4.68 6.09 -10.66
CA GLY A 257 -3.45 6.87 -10.45
C GLY A 257 -2.55 6.30 -9.37
N CYS A 258 -1.55 7.09 -9.01
CA CYS A 258 -0.52 6.75 -8.03
C CYS A 258 -0.46 7.79 -6.91
N TYR A 259 -0.15 7.35 -5.69
CA TYR A 259 0.00 8.21 -4.51
C TYR A 259 1.32 7.92 -3.79
N ALA A 260 2.37 8.55 -4.29
CA ALA A 260 3.73 8.29 -3.85
C ALA A 260 4.14 9.18 -2.67
N LYS A 261 5.11 8.70 -1.87
CA LYS A 261 5.82 9.51 -0.88
C LYS A 261 6.72 10.51 -1.61
N ALA A 262 6.62 11.80 -1.26
CA ALA A 262 7.39 12.85 -1.91
C ALA A 262 8.73 13.12 -1.22
N ILE A 263 8.78 13.00 0.12
CA ILE A 263 10.03 13.25 0.86
C ILE A 263 11.15 12.33 0.40
N GLY A 264 12.30 12.91 0.07
CA GLY A 264 13.47 12.21 -0.42
C GLY A 264 13.39 11.79 -1.90
N LEU A 265 12.34 12.19 -2.65
CA LEU A 265 12.23 11.90 -4.08
C LEU A 265 13.41 12.48 -4.84
N ASN A 266 14.13 11.61 -5.55
CA ASN A 266 15.33 11.99 -6.29
C ASN A 266 15.06 11.94 -7.80
N PRO A 267 15.15 13.08 -8.51
CA PRO A 267 14.88 13.14 -9.95
C PRO A 267 15.76 12.24 -10.82
N LYS A 268 16.95 11.87 -10.33
CA LYS A 268 17.89 11.01 -11.08
C LYS A 268 17.58 9.51 -10.94
N THR A 269 17.06 9.09 -9.79
CA THR A 269 16.81 7.68 -9.49
C THR A 269 15.33 7.28 -9.61
N GLU A 270 14.42 8.25 -9.54
CA GLU A 270 12.96 8.09 -9.57
C GLU A 270 12.33 9.07 -10.59
N LYS A 271 12.96 9.11 -11.77
CA LYS A 271 12.61 10.07 -12.83
C LYS A 271 11.14 10.00 -13.23
N GLU A 272 10.57 8.80 -13.32
CA GLU A 272 9.18 8.57 -13.72
C GLU A 272 8.20 9.24 -12.75
N ILE A 273 8.43 9.12 -11.45
CA ILE A 273 7.61 9.75 -10.40
C ILE A 273 7.79 11.28 -10.46
N TYR A 274 9.04 11.74 -10.55
CA TYR A 274 9.34 13.17 -10.61
C TYR A 274 8.68 13.83 -11.82
N ASP A 275 8.75 13.21 -12.99
CA ASP A 275 8.15 13.73 -14.23
C ASP A 275 6.62 13.68 -14.22
N ALA A 276 6.03 12.78 -13.45
CA ALA A 276 4.58 12.70 -13.27
C ALA A 276 4.01 13.84 -12.43
N VAL A 277 4.83 14.53 -11.61
CA VAL A 277 4.41 15.67 -10.78
C VAL A 277 4.35 16.94 -11.63
N ARG A 278 3.27 17.09 -12.37
CA ARG A 278 2.99 18.21 -13.28
C ARG A 278 1.52 18.60 -13.21
N PHE A 279 1.05 19.50 -14.11
CA PHE A 279 -0.36 19.91 -14.13
C PHE A 279 -1.32 18.71 -14.10
N GLY A 280 -2.30 18.75 -13.19
CA GLY A 280 -3.22 17.66 -12.90
C GLY A 280 -2.80 16.77 -11.72
N ALA A 281 -1.54 16.87 -11.27
CA ALA A 281 -1.09 16.23 -10.03
C ALA A 281 -1.36 17.12 -8.80
N VAL A 282 -1.42 16.48 -7.62
CA VAL A 282 -1.53 17.14 -6.31
C VAL A 282 -0.24 16.89 -5.51
N ALA A 283 0.36 17.94 -4.97
CA ALA A 283 1.47 17.89 -4.02
C ALA A 283 0.92 18.22 -2.62
N GLU A 284 0.66 17.21 -1.80
CA GLU A 284 0.04 17.34 -0.50
C GLU A 284 1.09 17.47 0.60
N ASN A 285 1.01 18.56 1.37
CA ASN A 285 1.90 18.93 2.46
C ASN A 285 3.38 19.09 2.03
N CYS A 286 3.62 19.38 0.76
CA CYS A 286 4.96 19.66 0.24
C CYS A 286 5.31 21.14 0.42
N VAL A 287 6.55 21.41 0.79
CA VAL A 287 7.10 22.77 0.85
C VAL A 287 7.53 23.20 -0.55
N LEU A 288 7.18 24.43 -0.93
CA LEU A 288 7.65 25.02 -2.17
C LEU A 288 8.75 26.04 -1.90
N GLU A 289 9.80 26.00 -2.69
CA GLU A 289 10.83 27.03 -2.70
C GLU A 289 10.22 28.38 -3.11
N LYS A 290 10.48 29.41 -2.32
CA LYS A 290 9.79 30.73 -2.46
C LYS A 290 10.09 31.44 -3.78
N THR A 291 11.29 31.24 -4.32
CA THR A 291 11.78 31.96 -5.51
C THR A 291 11.42 31.24 -6.81
N THR A 292 11.52 29.90 -6.82
CA THR A 292 11.33 29.10 -8.03
C THR A 292 9.95 28.47 -8.12
N GLY A 293 9.27 28.27 -6.97
CA GLY A 293 8.01 27.50 -6.91
C GLY A 293 8.20 25.98 -7.10
N GLU A 294 9.45 25.49 -7.12
CA GLU A 294 9.74 24.07 -7.16
C GLU A 294 9.43 23.42 -5.81
N ILE A 295 9.14 22.12 -5.82
CA ILE A 295 8.95 21.35 -4.59
C ILE A 295 10.32 21.06 -3.98
N ASP A 296 10.51 21.43 -2.71
CA ASP A 296 11.64 20.94 -1.91
C ASP A 296 11.30 19.56 -1.35
N PHE A 297 11.81 18.53 -2.00
CA PHE A 297 11.58 17.13 -1.61
C PHE A 297 12.35 16.71 -0.35
N TYR A 298 13.16 17.59 0.23
CA TYR A 298 13.92 17.30 1.44
C TYR A 298 13.46 18.12 2.65
N ASP A 299 12.54 19.07 2.46
CA ASP A 299 11.99 19.88 3.54
C ASP A 299 10.88 19.11 4.29
N GLU A 300 11.12 18.84 5.57
CA GLU A 300 10.20 18.15 6.49
C GLU A 300 9.46 19.12 7.44
N SER A 301 9.57 20.44 7.23
CA SER A 301 9.06 21.46 8.17
C SER A 301 7.55 21.38 8.36
N ILE A 302 6.78 20.97 7.35
CA ILE A 302 5.34 20.71 7.47
C ILE A 302 5.12 19.32 8.07
N CYS A 303 5.70 18.28 7.44
CA CYS A 303 5.63 16.91 7.91
C CYS A 303 6.62 15.99 7.17
N LYS A 304 6.88 14.80 7.77
CA LYS A 304 7.66 13.73 7.13
C LYS A 304 6.86 12.88 6.14
N ASN A 305 5.55 13.12 6.04
CA ASN A 305 4.63 12.35 5.19
C ASN A 305 4.14 13.17 4.00
N THR A 306 5.04 13.93 3.38
CA THR A 306 4.72 14.64 2.14
C THR A 306 4.35 13.65 1.02
N ARG A 307 3.34 13.99 0.21
CA ARG A 307 2.80 13.10 -0.82
C ARG A 307 2.63 13.80 -2.15
N VAL A 308 2.74 13.02 -3.22
CA VAL A 308 2.34 13.43 -4.58
C VAL A 308 1.34 12.42 -5.14
N ALA A 309 0.21 12.95 -5.62
CA ALA A 309 -0.83 12.17 -6.28
C ALA A 309 -0.90 12.56 -7.75
N TYR A 310 -0.92 11.60 -8.64
CA TYR A 310 -0.96 11.84 -10.09
C TYR A 310 -1.70 10.73 -10.81
N PRO A 311 -2.40 11.02 -11.94
CA PRO A 311 -3.07 9.99 -12.72
C PRO A 311 -2.06 9.03 -13.35
N LEU A 312 -2.45 7.77 -13.52
CA LEU A 312 -1.61 6.72 -14.12
C LEU A 312 -1.12 7.10 -15.53
N SER A 313 -1.90 7.90 -16.27
CA SER A 313 -1.53 8.44 -17.59
C SER A 313 -0.32 9.38 -17.57
N HIS A 314 0.15 9.81 -16.41
CA HIS A 314 1.39 10.58 -16.29
C HIS A 314 2.63 9.69 -16.33
N ILE A 315 2.51 8.38 -16.12
CA ILE A 315 3.61 7.41 -16.19
C ILE A 315 3.71 6.89 -17.61
N GLU A 316 4.86 7.10 -18.23
CA GLU A 316 5.17 6.56 -19.56
C GLU A 316 5.20 5.03 -19.51
N GLY A 317 4.55 4.37 -20.46
CA GLY A 317 4.48 2.92 -20.54
C GLY A 317 3.51 2.25 -19.55
N ALA A 318 2.76 3.00 -18.75
CA ALA A 318 1.67 2.42 -17.96
C ALA A 318 0.52 1.93 -18.86
N LEU A 319 -0.14 0.84 -18.46
CA LEU A 319 -1.29 0.33 -19.19
C LEU A 319 -2.48 1.29 -19.07
N SER A 320 -3.03 1.69 -20.21
CA SER A 320 -4.23 2.54 -20.26
C SER A 320 -5.47 1.82 -19.68
N LYS A 321 -5.58 0.50 -19.92
CA LYS A 321 -6.53 -0.40 -19.27
C LYS A 321 -5.71 -1.32 -18.36
N ALA A 322 -5.66 -0.97 -17.08
CA ALA A 322 -4.79 -1.63 -16.10
C ALA A 322 -5.36 -3.01 -15.66
N VAL A 323 -5.48 -3.91 -16.63
CA VAL A 323 -5.90 -5.31 -16.49
C VAL A 323 -4.88 -6.19 -17.20
N ALA A 324 -4.46 -7.28 -16.58
CA ALA A 324 -3.51 -8.23 -17.14
C ALA A 324 -3.84 -9.67 -16.74
N GLY A 325 -3.10 -10.64 -17.29
CA GLY A 325 -3.24 -12.05 -16.99
C GLY A 325 -2.86 -12.42 -15.54
N HIS A 326 -2.78 -13.72 -15.27
CA HIS A 326 -2.39 -14.22 -13.95
C HIS A 326 -0.91 -13.95 -13.66
N PRO A 327 -0.54 -13.64 -12.41
CA PRO A 327 0.85 -13.47 -12.00
C PRO A 327 1.67 -14.73 -12.28
N LYS A 328 2.74 -14.59 -13.04
CA LYS A 328 3.77 -15.62 -13.19
C LYS A 328 4.71 -15.61 -11.98
N ASN A 329 5.03 -14.40 -11.49
CA ASN A 329 5.89 -14.21 -10.34
C ASN A 329 5.20 -13.35 -9.27
N ILE A 330 5.40 -13.71 -8.02
CA ILE A 330 4.99 -12.95 -6.83
C ILE A 330 6.25 -12.69 -6.02
N ILE A 331 6.51 -11.43 -5.69
CA ILE A 331 7.70 -11.01 -4.96
C ILE A 331 7.27 -10.36 -3.64
N PHE A 332 7.73 -10.95 -2.53
CA PHE A 332 7.59 -10.36 -1.21
C PHE A 332 8.83 -9.53 -0.90
N LEU A 333 8.66 -8.21 -0.87
CA LEU A 333 9.73 -7.27 -0.56
C LEU A 333 9.87 -7.11 0.96
N THR A 334 11.07 -7.32 1.46
CA THR A 334 11.43 -7.00 2.84
C THR A 334 12.61 -6.04 2.87
N ASN A 335 12.73 -5.29 3.97
CA ASN A 335 13.91 -4.48 4.28
C ASN A 335 14.46 -4.99 5.62
N ASP A 336 15.35 -5.98 5.56
CA ASP A 336 15.95 -6.55 6.77
C ASP A 336 17.05 -5.63 7.31
N ALA A 337 16.86 -5.09 8.51
CA ALA A 337 17.85 -4.28 9.21
C ALA A 337 18.78 -5.11 10.13
N PHE A 338 18.51 -6.41 10.27
CA PHE A 338 19.34 -7.33 11.06
C PHE A 338 20.50 -7.92 10.25
N GLY A 339 20.41 -7.87 8.92
CA GLY A 339 21.45 -8.33 7.99
C GLY A 339 21.61 -9.85 7.92
N VAL A 340 20.57 -10.60 8.29
CA VAL A 340 20.56 -12.07 8.31
C VAL A 340 19.65 -12.69 7.24
N MET A 341 18.81 -11.89 6.58
CA MET A 341 17.96 -12.37 5.50
C MET A 341 18.72 -12.42 4.17
N PRO A 342 18.53 -13.49 3.36
CA PRO A 342 19.16 -13.59 2.04
C PRO A 342 18.59 -12.52 1.10
N PRO A 343 19.36 -12.06 0.11
CA PRO A 343 18.88 -11.09 -0.88
C PRO A 343 17.73 -11.65 -1.71
N VAL A 344 17.71 -12.96 -1.94
CA VAL A 344 16.61 -13.66 -2.62
C VAL A 344 16.47 -15.08 -2.10
N ALA A 345 15.22 -15.54 -1.99
CA ALA A 345 14.90 -16.94 -1.76
C ALA A 345 13.65 -17.33 -2.54
N ARG A 346 13.62 -18.56 -3.07
CA ARG A 346 12.42 -19.17 -3.63
C ARG A 346 11.60 -19.78 -2.50
N LEU A 347 10.29 -19.52 -2.50
CA LEU A 347 9.39 -19.98 -1.44
C LEU A 347 8.53 -21.16 -1.91
N THR A 348 8.35 -22.15 -1.04
CA THR A 348 7.30 -23.16 -1.18
C THR A 348 5.92 -22.56 -0.91
N SER A 349 4.81 -23.27 -1.22
CA SER A 349 3.46 -22.82 -0.93
C SER A 349 3.26 -22.49 0.55
N ALA A 350 3.70 -23.38 1.43
CA ALA A 350 3.63 -23.18 2.88
C ALA A 350 4.42 -21.95 3.34
N GLN A 351 5.63 -21.77 2.82
CA GLN A 351 6.46 -20.60 3.10
C GLN A 351 5.82 -19.31 2.57
N ALA A 352 5.25 -19.35 1.36
CA ALA A 352 4.56 -18.20 0.79
C ALA A 352 3.38 -17.75 1.67
N MET A 353 2.55 -18.67 2.15
CA MET A 353 1.47 -18.34 3.11
C MET A 353 2.02 -17.71 4.38
N PHE A 354 3.06 -18.31 4.99
CA PHE A 354 3.67 -17.79 6.20
C PHE A 354 4.23 -16.39 6.00
N TRP A 355 5.09 -16.19 4.97
CA TRP A 355 5.74 -14.91 4.71
C TRP A 355 4.74 -13.81 4.33
N PHE A 356 3.68 -14.17 3.61
CA PHE A 356 2.58 -13.26 3.31
C PHE A 356 1.83 -12.82 4.57
N VAL A 357 1.41 -13.78 5.39
CA VAL A 357 0.63 -13.51 6.61
C VAL A 357 1.44 -12.72 7.63
N ILE A 358 2.73 -13.02 7.79
CA ILE A 358 3.60 -12.29 8.73
C ILE A 358 3.94 -10.88 8.25
N GLY A 359 4.20 -10.69 6.94
CA GLY A 359 4.45 -9.38 6.32
C GLY A 359 5.65 -8.65 6.92
N TYR A 360 6.82 -9.28 6.92
CA TYR A 360 8.02 -8.78 7.59
C TYR A 360 8.70 -7.62 6.86
N THR A 361 9.09 -6.61 7.63
CA THR A 361 10.12 -5.61 7.33
C THR A 361 10.81 -5.20 8.62
N ALA A 362 11.75 -4.26 8.56
CA ALA A 362 12.35 -3.69 9.75
C ALA A 362 12.44 -2.17 9.67
N ASN A 363 12.24 -1.50 10.80
CA ASN A 363 12.52 -0.08 10.95
C ASN A 363 14.01 0.12 11.16
N VAL A 364 14.57 1.11 10.45
CA VAL A 364 15.99 1.47 10.52
C VAL A 364 16.12 2.74 11.36
N PRO A 365 17.02 2.78 12.37
CA PRO A 365 17.25 3.95 13.17
C PRO A 365 17.62 5.17 12.31
N GLY A 366 17.00 6.32 12.57
CA GLY A 366 17.28 7.58 11.88
C GLY A 366 16.62 7.77 10.52
N VAL A 367 15.92 6.76 9.99
CA VAL A 367 15.25 6.85 8.66
C VAL A 367 13.74 7.04 8.80
N GLU A 368 13.14 6.64 9.92
CA GLU A 368 11.70 6.79 10.18
C GLU A 368 11.41 7.57 11.46
N ALA A 369 10.22 8.17 11.54
CA ALA A 369 9.78 8.93 12.70
C ALA A 369 9.64 8.02 13.93
N GLY A 370 10.51 8.22 14.88
CA GLY A 370 10.60 7.49 16.15
C GLY A 370 12.06 7.20 16.47
N ASN A 371 12.58 7.91 17.45
CA ASN A 371 13.98 7.89 17.87
C ASN A 371 14.37 6.54 18.49
N THR A 372 14.33 5.44 17.72
CA THR A 372 14.85 4.15 18.15
C THR A 372 16.32 4.05 17.77
N ARG A 373 17.19 3.86 18.77
CA ARG A 373 18.63 3.63 18.57
C ARG A 373 18.95 2.23 18.03
N THR A 374 17.96 1.35 17.95
CA THR A 374 18.14 -0.06 17.55
C THR A 374 17.15 -0.45 16.44
N ALA A 375 17.60 -1.31 15.53
CA ALA A 375 16.75 -1.93 14.54
C ALA A 375 15.65 -2.76 15.20
N ARG A 376 14.41 -2.64 14.70
CA ARG A 376 13.25 -3.40 15.21
C ARG A 376 12.49 -4.05 14.06
N PRO A 377 12.04 -5.32 14.21
CA PRO A 377 11.18 -5.93 13.22
C PRO A 377 9.81 -5.26 13.23
N VAL A 378 9.21 -5.16 12.06
CA VAL A 378 7.83 -4.72 11.85
C VAL A 378 7.09 -5.82 11.10
N PHE A 379 5.95 -6.24 11.64
CA PHE A 379 5.11 -7.27 11.07
C PHE A 379 3.77 -6.68 10.66
N SER A 380 3.59 -6.46 9.34
CA SER A 380 2.36 -5.93 8.75
C SER A 380 1.66 -7.03 7.97
N SER A 381 0.62 -7.63 8.53
CA SER A 381 -0.10 -8.77 7.95
C SER A 381 -0.45 -8.53 6.48
N CYS A 382 -0.12 -9.49 5.63
CA CYS A 382 -0.35 -9.44 4.18
C CYS A 382 0.22 -8.16 3.53
N PHE A 383 1.25 -7.55 4.14
CA PHE A 383 1.85 -6.25 3.76
C PHE A 383 0.84 -5.07 3.74
N GLY A 384 -0.37 -5.28 4.23
CA GLY A 384 -1.46 -4.32 4.23
C GLY A 384 -2.30 -4.34 5.52
N GLY A 385 -1.71 -4.71 6.67
CA GLY A 385 -2.40 -4.93 7.93
C GLY A 385 -3.50 -3.92 8.30
N PRO A 386 -3.29 -2.60 8.17
CA PRO A 386 -4.31 -1.59 8.50
C PRO A 386 -5.58 -1.64 7.63
N PHE A 387 -5.55 -2.35 6.49
CA PHE A 387 -6.65 -2.40 5.51
C PHE A 387 -7.39 -3.73 5.53
N LEU A 388 -6.82 -4.77 6.13
CA LEU A 388 -7.45 -6.07 6.18
C LEU A 388 -8.74 -6.01 7.00
N VAL A 389 -9.79 -6.58 6.45
CA VAL A 389 -11.10 -6.69 7.14
C VAL A 389 -11.23 -8.06 7.79
N ARG A 390 -10.86 -9.13 7.10
CA ARG A 390 -10.87 -10.51 7.61
C ARG A 390 -9.53 -10.84 8.27
N HIS A 391 -9.49 -11.93 9.02
CA HIS A 391 -8.24 -12.43 9.60
C HIS A 391 -7.20 -12.72 8.50
N ALA A 392 -5.93 -12.40 8.76
CA ALA A 392 -4.87 -12.47 7.74
C ALA A 392 -4.67 -13.88 7.15
N THR A 393 -4.90 -14.94 7.94
CA THR A 393 -4.79 -16.34 7.46
C THR A 393 -5.77 -16.65 6.33
N PHE A 394 -6.94 -16.02 6.32
CA PHE A 394 -7.90 -16.16 5.24
C PHE A 394 -7.33 -15.69 3.89
N TYR A 395 -6.67 -14.53 3.86
CA TYR A 395 -6.01 -14.04 2.64
C TYR A 395 -4.78 -14.88 2.27
N GLY A 396 -4.08 -15.43 3.26
CA GLY A 396 -2.97 -16.36 3.05
C GLY A 396 -3.41 -17.63 2.33
N GLU A 397 -4.54 -18.20 2.73
CA GLU A 397 -5.15 -19.37 2.09
C GLU A 397 -5.61 -19.05 0.66
N GLN A 398 -6.31 -17.91 0.46
CA GLN A 398 -6.68 -17.46 -0.88
C GLN A 398 -5.47 -17.29 -1.80
N LEU A 399 -4.36 -16.75 -1.29
CA LEU A 399 -3.12 -16.62 -2.06
C LEU A 399 -2.59 -17.98 -2.48
N ALA A 400 -2.53 -18.95 -1.54
CA ALA A 400 -2.03 -20.30 -1.81
C ALA A 400 -2.87 -21.02 -2.88
N ASP A 401 -4.20 -20.92 -2.79
CA ASP A 401 -5.11 -21.50 -3.77
C ASP A 401 -4.87 -20.93 -5.18
N LYS A 402 -4.75 -19.61 -5.29
CA LYS A 402 -4.48 -18.95 -6.57
C LYS A 402 -3.09 -19.28 -7.12
N MET A 403 -2.07 -19.33 -6.26
CA MET A 403 -0.71 -19.76 -6.64
C MET A 403 -0.71 -21.17 -7.21
N LYS A 404 -1.40 -22.11 -6.54
CA LYS A 404 -1.52 -23.50 -6.98
C LYS A 404 -2.29 -23.60 -8.30
N GLN A 405 -3.42 -22.88 -8.42
CA GLN A 405 -4.26 -22.89 -9.62
C GLN A 405 -3.52 -22.37 -10.85
N HIS A 406 -2.67 -21.35 -10.69
CA HIS A 406 -2.01 -20.67 -11.81
C HIS A 406 -0.51 -20.94 -11.90
N ASN A 407 0.00 -21.86 -11.08
CA ASN A 407 1.44 -22.23 -11.04
C ASN A 407 2.35 -21.00 -10.89
N SER A 408 1.97 -20.07 -10.03
CA SER A 408 2.73 -18.85 -9.79
C SER A 408 3.95 -19.14 -8.90
N ARG A 409 5.09 -18.55 -9.23
CA ARG A 409 6.32 -18.64 -8.42
C ARG A 409 6.35 -17.55 -7.39
N VAL A 410 6.86 -17.85 -6.20
CA VAL A 410 6.97 -16.87 -5.12
C VAL A 410 8.40 -16.73 -4.66
N TRP A 411 8.79 -15.47 -4.51
CA TRP A 411 10.12 -15.05 -4.14
C TRP A 411 10.08 -14.15 -2.91
N LEU A 412 10.98 -14.37 -1.98
CA LEU A 412 11.31 -13.40 -0.93
C LEU A 412 12.49 -12.58 -1.42
N LEU A 413 12.37 -11.27 -1.47
CA LEU A 413 13.42 -10.35 -1.94
C LEU A 413 13.74 -9.34 -0.83
N ASN A 414 14.97 -9.39 -0.33
CA ASN A 414 15.46 -8.48 0.69
C ASN A 414 16.17 -7.29 0.04
N THR A 415 15.65 -6.09 0.28
CA THR A 415 16.23 -4.81 -0.16
C THR A 415 17.01 -4.10 0.95
N GLY A 416 17.20 -4.77 2.08
CA GLY A 416 17.80 -4.23 3.30
C GLY A 416 19.31 -4.36 3.36
N TYR A 417 19.81 -4.79 4.50
CA TYR A 417 21.23 -4.78 4.87
C TYR A 417 21.86 -6.16 4.72
N ALA A 418 23.17 -6.19 4.51
CA ALA A 418 23.95 -7.42 4.43
C ALA A 418 25.29 -7.26 5.16
N GLY A 419 25.81 -8.38 5.70
CA GLY A 419 27.10 -8.42 6.38
C GLY A 419 27.13 -7.78 7.77
N GLY A 420 25.98 -7.47 8.35
CA GLY A 420 25.83 -6.89 9.69
C GLY A 420 24.49 -6.20 9.89
N ARG A 421 24.25 -5.74 11.12
CA ARG A 421 23.05 -4.97 11.50
C ARG A 421 23.16 -3.51 11.08
N ALA A 422 22.04 -2.90 10.64
CA ALA A 422 21.94 -1.50 10.28
C ALA A 422 22.37 -0.56 11.43
N ASP A 423 21.92 -0.87 12.66
CA ASP A 423 22.24 -0.11 13.89
C ASP A 423 23.70 -0.25 14.35
N ARG A 424 24.49 -1.07 13.68
CA ARG A 424 25.92 -1.27 13.90
C ARG A 424 26.78 -0.86 12.68
N GLY A 425 26.23 -0.04 11.79
CA GLY A 425 26.95 0.55 10.66
C GLY A 425 27.05 -0.34 9.41
N ALA A 426 26.28 -1.42 9.31
CA ALA A 426 26.18 -2.17 8.05
C ALA A 426 25.63 -1.29 6.93
N LYS A 427 25.97 -1.62 5.69
CA LYS A 427 25.49 -0.90 4.51
C LYS A 427 24.28 -1.62 3.90
N ARG A 428 23.30 -0.81 3.46
CA ARG A 428 22.20 -1.32 2.67
C ARG A 428 22.69 -1.89 1.34
N MET A 429 22.09 -2.97 0.87
CA MET A 429 22.42 -3.56 -0.43
C MET A 429 22.17 -2.54 -1.55
N PRO A 430 23.11 -2.43 -2.52
CA PRO A 430 22.96 -1.51 -3.64
C PRO A 430 21.73 -1.90 -4.49
N LEU A 431 20.97 -0.91 -4.96
CA LEU A 431 19.79 -1.12 -5.82
C LEU A 431 20.10 -1.96 -7.06
N ARG A 432 21.31 -1.84 -7.62
CA ARG A 432 21.79 -2.66 -8.77
C ARG A 432 21.73 -4.16 -8.48
N VAL A 433 21.99 -4.59 -7.24
CA VAL A 433 21.92 -6.02 -6.83
C VAL A 433 20.46 -6.48 -6.86
N THR A 434 19.56 -5.69 -6.28
CA THR A 434 18.13 -5.98 -6.28
C THR A 434 17.57 -6.05 -7.70
N ARG A 435 17.95 -5.13 -8.58
CA ARG A 435 17.52 -5.13 -9.98
C ARG A 435 18.05 -6.35 -10.74
N ALA A 436 19.33 -6.71 -10.57
CA ALA A 436 19.89 -7.91 -11.20
C ALA A 436 19.14 -9.20 -10.78
N ILE A 437 18.70 -9.28 -9.52
CA ILE A 437 17.89 -10.41 -9.04
C ILE A 437 16.50 -10.40 -9.70
N ILE A 438 15.85 -9.22 -9.81
CA ILE A 438 14.54 -9.09 -10.46
C ILE A 438 14.64 -9.45 -11.95
N ASP A 439 15.69 -9.02 -12.64
CA ASP A 439 15.94 -9.38 -14.03
C ASP A 439 16.05 -10.90 -14.18
N ALA A 440 16.80 -11.57 -13.30
CA ALA A 440 16.95 -13.02 -13.27
C ALA A 440 15.64 -13.78 -12.92
N ILE A 441 14.73 -13.16 -12.15
CA ILE A 441 13.36 -13.68 -11.94
C ILE A 441 12.55 -13.55 -13.24
N HIS A 442 12.64 -12.40 -13.92
CA HIS A 442 11.83 -12.08 -15.10
C HIS A 442 12.27 -12.87 -16.35
N ASP A 443 13.57 -13.05 -16.56
CA ASP A 443 14.09 -13.81 -17.68
C ASP A 443 13.98 -15.34 -17.49
N GLY A 444 13.79 -15.78 -16.23
CA GLY A 444 13.63 -17.18 -15.84
C GLY A 444 14.94 -17.90 -15.59
N SER A 445 16.08 -17.22 -15.55
CA SER A 445 17.39 -17.84 -15.24
C SER A 445 17.41 -18.46 -13.85
N LEU A 446 16.73 -17.85 -12.87
CA LEU A 446 16.56 -18.42 -11.54
C LEU A 446 15.73 -19.72 -11.51
N ASP A 447 14.97 -20.05 -12.54
CA ASP A 447 14.26 -21.33 -12.60
C ASP A 447 15.18 -22.51 -12.90
N GLN A 448 16.33 -22.25 -13.53
CA GLN A 448 17.33 -23.23 -13.93
C GLN A 448 18.51 -23.30 -12.97
N GLU A 449 18.54 -22.42 -11.95
CA GLU A 449 19.65 -22.31 -11.02
C GLU A 449 19.60 -23.44 -9.97
N GLU A 450 20.75 -23.79 -9.42
CA GLU A 450 20.84 -24.66 -8.25
C GLU A 450 20.58 -23.91 -6.97
N TYR A 451 19.86 -24.56 -6.04
CA TYR A 451 19.50 -24.00 -4.75
C TYR A 451 20.16 -24.74 -3.59
N GLU A 452 20.48 -24.02 -2.55
CA GLU A 452 20.84 -24.58 -1.24
C GLU A 452 19.81 -24.18 -0.18
N VAL A 453 19.62 -25.02 0.83
CA VAL A 453 18.75 -24.68 1.98
C VAL A 453 19.51 -23.77 2.91
N TYR A 454 18.96 -22.57 3.15
CA TYR A 454 19.54 -21.58 4.04
C TYR A 454 19.33 -22.00 5.50
N PRO A 455 20.42 -22.29 6.24
CA PRO A 455 20.33 -22.86 7.58
C PRO A 455 19.61 -21.95 8.57
N GLY A 456 18.82 -22.54 9.45
CA GLY A 456 18.05 -21.83 10.48
C GLY A 456 16.74 -21.19 9.99
N TRP A 457 16.58 -21.03 8.67
CA TRP A 457 15.40 -20.41 8.05
C TRP A 457 14.62 -21.36 7.14
N GLY A 458 15.25 -22.43 6.67
CA GLY A 458 14.66 -23.37 5.71
C GLY A 458 14.34 -22.78 4.33
N LEU A 459 14.87 -21.60 4.02
CA LEU A 459 14.67 -20.92 2.74
C LEU A 459 15.56 -21.52 1.66
N HIS A 460 15.06 -21.59 0.43
CA HIS A 460 15.84 -22.04 -0.72
C HIS A 460 16.50 -20.83 -1.39
N ILE A 461 17.82 -20.70 -1.21
CA ILE A 461 18.63 -19.62 -1.79
C ILE A 461 19.39 -20.11 -3.02
N PRO A 462 19.47 -19.32 -4.13
CA PRO A 462 20.22 -19.70 -5.32
C PRO A 462 21.71 -19.67 -5.04
N LYS A 463 22.45 -20.60 -5.61
CA LYS A 463 23.92 -20.64 -5.50
C LYS A 463 24.60 -19.56 -6.33
N HIS A 464 23.96 -19.15 -7.42
CA HIS A 464 24.47 -18.12 -8.31
C HIS A 464 23.34 -17.24 -8.86
N VAL A 465 23.62 -15.95 -9.03
CA VAL A 465 22.80 -14.98 -9.78
C VAL A 465 23.73 -14.08 -10.57
N ALA A 466 23.47 -13.92 -11.86
CA ALA A 466 24.30 -13.06 -12.71
C ALA A 466 24.37 -11.61 -12.17
N ASN A 467 25.55 -11.03 -12.17
CA ASN A 467 25.84 -9.68 -11.67
C ASN A 467 25.60 -9.46 -10.15
N VAL A 468 25.41 -10.54 -9.38
CA VAL A 468 25.30 -10.50 -7.92
C VAL A 468 26.53 -11.18 -7.30
N PRO A 469 27.26 -10.50 -6.40
CA PRO A 469 28.39 -11.11 -5.70
C PRO A 469 27.97 -12.34 -4.89
N ALA A 470 28.63 -13.48 -5.12
CA ALA A 470 28.26 -14.77 -4.50
C ALA A 470 28.23 -14.74 -2.96
N HIS A 471 29.10 -13.94 -2.32
CA HIS A 471 29.11 -13.81 -0.86
C HIS A 471 27.86 -13.14 -0.29
N LEU A 472 27.11 -12.36 -1.10
CA LEU A 472 25.85 -11.73 -0.69
C LEU A 472 24.68 -12.71 -0.70
N LEU A 473 24.70 -13.71 -1.59
CA LEU A 473 23.60 -14.68 -1.75
C LEU A 473 23.38 -15.50 -0.48
N ASN A 474 24.44 -15.80 0.25
CA ASN A 474 24.36 -16.45 1.55
C ASN A 474 24.82 -15.45 2.64
N PRO A 475 23.92 -14.85 3.43
CA PRO A 475 24.27 -13.81 4.40
C PRO A 475 25.33 -14.23 5.42
N ARG A 476 25.36 -15.50 5.81
CA ARG A 476 26.39 -16.03 6.72
C ARG A 476 27.80 -15.80 6.18
N LYS A 477 28.00 -15.88 4.87
CA LYS A 477 29.30 -15.65 4.21
C LYS A 477 29.66 -14.16 4.12
N ALA A 478 28.67 -13.29 4.24
CA ALA A 478 28.89 -11.82 4.22
C ALA A 478 29.30 -11.25 5.60
N TRP A 479 29.01 -11.95 6.69
CA TRP A 479 29.38 -11.51 8.04
C TRP A 479 30.84 -11.86 8.36
N LYS A 480 31.53 -10.93 9.02
CA LYS A 480 32.90 -11.15 9.50
C LYS A 480 32.94 -12.09 10.71
N ASP A 481 31.94 -12.02 11.57
CA ASP A 481 31.80 -12.80 12.79
C ASP A 481 30.58 -13.73 12.71
N VAL A 482 30.86 -15.02 12.53
CA VAL A 482 29.83 -16.06 12.41
C VAL A 482 29.03 -16.23 13.70
N LYS A 483 29.64 -16.01 14.88
CA LYS A 483 28.93 -16.09 16.15
C LYS A 483 27.88 -14.98 16.24
N GLN A 484 28.25 -13.73 15.95
CA GLN A 484 27.31 -12.63 15.95
C GLN A 484 26.18 -12.84 14.91
N PHE A 485 26.50 -13.40 13.74
CA PHE A 485 25.49 -13.82 12.78
C PHE A 485 24.49 -14.81 13.36
N ASN A 486 24.98 -15.89 13.99
CA ASN A 486 24.15 -16.94 14.58
C ASN A 486 23.25 -16.37 15.70
N ASP A 487 23.81 -15.55 16.61
CA ASP A 487 23.07 -14.92 17.70
C ASP A 487 21.96 -13.99 17.15
N THR A 488 22.28 -13.16 16.14
CA THR A 488 21.30 -12.25 15.50
C THR A 488 20.23 -13.02 14.74
N SER A 489 20.60 -14.09 14.04
CA SER A 489 19.65 -14.93 13.30
C SER A 489 18.68 -15.63 14.26
N LYS A 490 19.19 -16.16 15.37
CA LYS A 490 18.36 -16.77 16.42
C LYS A 490 17.39 -15.77 17.02
N GLU A 491 17.89 -14.58 17.40
CA GLU A 491 17.07 -13.47 17.91
C GLU A 491 15.90 -13.16 16.97
N LEU A 492 16.15 -13.01 15.68
CA LEU A 492 15.12 -12.67 14.71
C LEU A 492 14.13 -13.82 14.50
N VAL A 493 14.58 -15.08 14.45
CA VAL A 493 13.69 -16.26 14.36
C VAL A 493 12.74 -16.32 15.56
N GLU A 494 13.24 -16.09 16.79
CA GLU A 494 12.41 -16.04 17.99
C GLU A 494 11.33 -14.96 17.91
N MET A 495 11.66 -13.77 17.39
CA MET A 495 10.68 -12.69 17.18
C MET A 495 9.60 -13.08 16.14
N PHE A 496 9.97 -13.79 15.07
CA PHE A 496 9.01 -14.34 14.12
C PHE A 496 8.07 -15.35 14.76
N GLN A 497 8.60 -16.28 15.55
CA GLN A 497 7.82 -17.28 16.26
C GLN A 497 6.85 -16.64 17.26
N GLN A 498 7.32 -15.67 18.05
CA GLN A 498 6.48 -14.93 19.00
C GLN A 498 5.35 -14.20 18.28
N SER A 499 5.66 -13.46 17.21
CA SER A 499 4.66 -12.72 16.44
C SER A 499 3.63 -13.66 15.81
N PHE A 500 4.07 -14.77 15.23
CA PHE A 500 3.18 -15.75 14.61
C PHE A 500 2.28 -16.44 15.65
N ASN A 501 2.84 -16.88 16.75
CA ASN A 501 2.10 -17.57 17.80
C ASN A 501 1.03 -16.67 18.45
N ALA A 502 1.38 -15.40 18.70
CA ALA A 502 0.46 -14.46 19.31
C ALA A 502 -0.71 -14.06 18.39
N ARG A 503 -0.49 -14.01 17.08
CA ARG A 503 -1.44 -13.39 16.14
C ARG A 503 -2.17 -14.39 15.25
N PHE A 504 -1.55 -15.50 14.88
CA PHE A 504 -2.03 -16.34 13.78
C PHE A 504 -2.19 -17.82 14.14
N ALA A 505 -1.43 -18.36 15.10
CA ALA A 505 -1.35 -19.80 15.36
C ALA A 505 -2.70 -20.45 15.63
N ALA A 506 -3.64 -19.73 16.27
CA ALA A 506 -4.97 -20.26 16.58
C ALA A 506 -5.81 -20.53 15.30
N LYS A 507 -5.64 -19.72 14.24
CA LYS A 507 -6.41 -19.80 13.00
C LYS A 507 -5.61 -20.32 11.79
N ALA A 508 -4.29 -20.50 11.95
CA ALA A 508 -3.42 -20.96 10.86
C ALA A 508 -3.60 -22.45 10.57
N SER A 509 -3.56 -22.82 9.28
CA SER A 509 -3.52 -24.22 8.84
C SER A 509 -2.24 -24.93 9.29
N GLN A 510 -2.23 -26.26 9.30
CA GLN A 510 -1.03 -27.05 9.64
C GLN A 510 0.08 -26.81 8.61
N GLU A 511 -0.27 -26.62 7.34
CA GLU A 511 0.69 -26.29 6.29
C GLU A 511 1.40 -24.97 6.59
N MET A 512 0.66 -23.91 6.94
CA MET A 512 1.23 -22.62 7.33
C MET A 512 2.11 -22.72 8.58
N LYS A 513 1.67 -23.48 9.61
CA LYS A 513 2.45 -23.73 10.85
C LYS A 513 3.77 -24.44 10.58
N SER A 514 3.81 -25.32 9.59
CA SER A 514 5.02 -26.07 9.22
C SER A 514 6.14 -25.17 8.66
N ALA A 515 5.76 -24.00 8.11
CA ALA A 515 6.69 -23.04 7.51
C ALA A 515 7.25 -22.00 8.49
N VAL A 516 6.84 -22.03 9.76
CA VAL A 516 7.41 -21.14 10.79
C VAL A 516 8.90 -21.43 10.94
N PRO A 517 9.80 -20.44 10.80
CA PRO A 517 11.23 -20.65 10.92
C PRO A 517 11.60 -21.29 12.26
N ARG A 518 12.54 -22.22 12.23
CA ARG A 518 13.08 -22.87 13.43
C ARG A 518 14.59 -22.77 13.40
N TYR A 519 15.15 -22.03 14.33
CA TYR A 519 16.61 -21.94 14.41
C TYR A 519 17.20 -23.32 14.70
N VAL A 520 18.06 -23.77 13.79
CA VAL A 520 18.87 -24.98 13.96
C VAL A 520 20.32 -24.52 14.00
N GLU A 521 21.00 -24.76 15.11
CA GLU A 521 22.41 -24.43 15.24
C GLU A 521 23.21 -25.28 14.23
N VAL A 522 23.81 -24.59 13.27
CA VAL A 522 24.70 -25.26 12.33
C VAL A 522 26.04 -25.43 13.00
N SER A 523 26.25 -26.63 13.60
CA SER A 523 27.59 -27.05 13.98
C SER A 523 28.54 -26.91 12.78
N ARG A 524 29.78 -26.49 13.04
CA ARG A 524 30.83 -26.25 12.04
C ARG A 524 30.82 -27.34 10.95
N LEU A 525 30.42 -26.95 9.72
CA LEU A 525 30.81 -27.65 8.50
C LEU A 525 32.09 -27.02 7.99
#